data_1a88f0629f16e4aa85bcf5213c486ee1
#
_entry.id   1a88f0629f16e4aa85bcf5213c486ee1
#
_cell.length_a   1.000
_cell.length_b   1.000
_cell.length_c   1.000
_cell.angle_alpha   90.00
_cell.angle_beta   90.00
_cell.angle_gamma   90.00
#
_symmetry.space_group_name_H-M   'P 1'
#
loop_
_entity.id
_entity.type
_entity.pdbx_description
1 polymer ?
#
loop_
_entity_poly.entity_id
_entity_poly.type
_entity_poly.pdbx_seq_one_letter_code
_entity_poly.pdbx_strand_id
1 'polypeptide(L)'
;MDIYEKLLTCPVCQSTIKAPFVKSSAIYVEKRDTDLCVYYKGVNPLLYDVIVCGECGYAALSKNFGKLTKWDIESLKEKVQQKWVKREIPFERTVDDAITLYKLALITATSKRKINKYEVAGILLRISWLYRLSQDKEKELEFQKLALQTYKDAFEHEEGSTDEIDLATVMYLIGELSRRVGEIEEARKWFSRLISSKEARNNPHILELARDQIQALKDME
;
A
#
# COMPACT_ATOMS: atom_id res chain seq x y z
N MET A 1 -21.71 14.33 -6.77
CA MET A 1 -21.01 13.51 -5.78
C MET A 1 -19.98 12.65 -6.49
N ASP A 2 -18.73 12.70 -6.04
CA ASP A 2 -17.59 12.01 -6.67
C ASP A 2 -17.37 10.60 -6.13
N ILE A 3 -18.07 10.27 -5.03
CA ILE A 3 -18.10 8.94 -4.41
C ILE A 3 -19.51 8.33 -4.53
N TYR A 4 -19.56 7.00 -4.56
CA TYR A 4 -20.79 6.22 -4.59
C TYR A 4 -20.70 5.02 -3.67
N GLU A 5 -21.84 4.52 -3.23
CA GLU A 5 -21.96 3.34 -2.39
C GLU A 5 -21.98 2.07 -3.24
N LYS A 6 -21.21 1.06 -2.80
CA LYS A 6 -21.30 -0.30 -3.33
C LYS A 6 -21.57 -1.27 -2.19
N LEU A 7 -22.54 -2.16 -2.41
CA LEU A 7 -22.86 -3.24 -1.48
C LEU A 7 -21.90 -4.41 -1.73
N LEU A 8 -21.24 -4.86 -0.67
CA LEU A 8 -20.32 -5.98 -0.68
C LEU A 8 -20.67 -6.95 0.45
N THR A 9 -20.35 -8.25 0.27
CA THR A 9 -20.46 -9.24 1.34
C THR A 9 -19.10 -9.42 2.00
N CYS A 10 -19.03 -9.30 3.32
CA CYS A 10 -17.83 -9.56 4.08
C CYS A 10 -17.42 -11.04 3.98
N PRO A 11 -16.20 -11.38 3.54
CA PRO A 11 -15.78 -12.77 3.43
C PRO A 11 -15.58 -13.46 4.79
N VAL A 12 -15.44 -12.69 5.88
CA VAL A 12 -15.20 -13.23 7.24
C VAL A 12 -16.49 -13.52 7.99
N CYS A 13 -17.43 -12.55 8.07
CA CYS A 13 -18.65 -12.67 8.87
C CYS A 13 -19.95 -12.72 8.05
N GLN A 14 -19.86 -12.65 6.71
CA GLN A 14 -20.97 -12.69 5.76
C GLN A 14 -21.99 -11.54 5.86
N SER A 15 -21.70 -10.51 6.66
CA SER A 15 -22.55 -9.31 6.73
C SER A 15 -22.44 -8.45 5.46
N THR A 16 -23.48 -7.69 5.15
CA THR A 16 -23.48 -6.71 4.06
C THR A 16 -22.73 -5.45 4.49
N ILE A 17 -21.81 -5.00 3.65
CA ILE A 17 -21.02 -3.78 3.84
C ILE A 17 -21.44 -2.75 2.81
N LYS A 18 -21.67 -1.52 3.26
CA LYS A 18 -21.84 -0.34 2.42
C LYS A 18 -20.48 0.35 2.28
N ALA A 19 -19.78 0.10 1.18
CA ALA A 19 -18.43 0.61 0.96
C ALA A 19 -18.43 1.83 0.02
N PRO A 20 -17.74 2.93 0.37
CA PRO A 20 -17.57 4.06 -0.54
C PRO A 20 -16.51 3.75 -1.61
N PHE A 21 -16.81 4.14 -2.85
CA PHE A 21 -15.89 4.07 -3.98
C PHE A 21 -15.85 5.41 -4.71
N VAL A 22 -14.69 5.77 -5.23
CA VAL A 22 -14.53 6.96 -6.07
C VAL A 22 -14.92 6.63 -7.51
N LYS A 23 -15.73 7.51 -8.15
CA LYS A 23 -16.05 7.38 -9.56
C LYS A 23 -14.80 7.62 -10.39
N SER A 24 -14.55 6.79 -11.40
CA SER A 24 -13.41 6.95 -12.31
C SER A 24 -13.38 8.32 -13.01
N SER A 25 -14.56 8.87 -13.33
CA SER A 25 -14.71 10.20 -13.91
C SER A 25 -14.36 11.36 -12.97
N ALA A 26 -14.20 11.11 -11.68
CA ALA A 26 -13.81 12.11 -10.67
C ALA A 26 -12.32 12.04 -10.31
N ILE A 27 -11.56 11.14 -10.93
CA ILE A 27 -10.14 10.95 -10.64
C ILE A 27 -9.31 11.82 -11.60
N TYR A 28 -8.77 12.92 -11.09
CA TYR A 28 -7.87 13.82 -11.83
C TYR A 28 -6.50 13.84 -11.20
N VAL A 29 -5.53 13.19 -11.87
CA VAL A 29 -4.14 13.18 -11.42
C VAL A 29 -3.53 14.56 -11.65
N GLU A 30 -2.95 15.15 -10.60
CA GLU A 30 -2.23 16.42 -10.67
C GLU A 30 -0.73 16.19 -10.90
N LYS A 31 -0.13 15.33 -10.07
CA LYS A 31 1.28 14.94 -10.18
C LYS A 31 1.53 13.57 -9.55
N ARG A 32 2.67 13.00 -9.90
CA ARG A 32 3.20 11.78 -9.25
C ARG A 32 4.54 12.13 -8.61
N ASP A 33 4.77 11.60 -7.43
CA ASP A 33 6.06 11.70 -6.74
C ASP A 33 6.95 10.51 -7.12
N THR A 34 8.22 10.60 -6.84
CA THR A 34 9.22 9.57 -7.18
C THR A 34 8.98 8.25 -6.46
N ASP A 35 8.36 8.25 -5.28
CA ASP A 35 7.93 7.02 -4.59
C ASP A 35 6.57 6.47 -5.06
N LEU A 36 6.10 6.92 -6.22
CA LEU A 36 4.84 6.57 -6.87
C LEU A 36 3.59 7.09 -6.16
N CYS A 37 3.73 7.95 -5.14
CA CYS A 37 2.60 8.66 -4.55
C CYS A 37 1.93 9.55 -5.57
N VAL A 38 0.61 9.42 -5.70
CA VAL A 38 -0.18 10.22 -6.65
C VAL A 38 -0.90 11.33 -5.90
N TYR A 39 -0.80 12.56 -6.41
CA TYR A 39 -1.57 13.71 -5.94
C TYR A 39 -2.74 13.95 -6.89
N TYR A 40 -3.89 14.28 -6.34
CA TYR A 40 -5.13 14.41 -7.09
C TYR A 40 -5.75 15.78 -6.91
N LYS A 41 -6.42 16.29 -7.94
CA LYS A 41 -7.34 17.42 -7.84
C LYS A 41 -8.72 16.89 -7.43
N GLY A 42 -9.29 17.48 -6.35
CA GLY A 42 -10.58 17.04 -5.82
C GLY A 42 -10.47 15.79 -4.94
N VAL A 43 -11.29 14.78 -5.23
CA VAL A 43 -11.33 13.57 -4.40
C VAL A 43 -10.03 12.75 -4.54
N ASN A 44 -9.48 12.35 -3.40
CA ASN A 44 -8.28 11.52 -3.38
C ASN A 44 -8.66 10.04 -3.21
N PRO A 45 -8.47 9.17 -4.24
CA PRO A 45 -8.81 7.75 -4.16
C PRO A 45 -8.08 6.99 -3.04
N LEU A 46 -6.89 7.46 -2.64
CA LEU A 46 -6.14 6.86 -1.55
C LEU A 46 -6.95 6.78 -0.26
N LEU A 47 -7.82 7.76 0.01
CA LEU A 47 -8.67 7.77 1.21
C LEU A 47 -9.72 6.65 1.20
N TYR A 48 -10.05 6.11 0.02
CA TYR A 48 -11.16 5.17 -0.20
C TYR A 48 -10.72 3.76 -0.60
N ASP A 49 -9.41 3.50 -0.71
CA ASP A 49 -8.90 2.20 -1.18
C ASP A 49 -9.01 1.07 -0.13
N VAL A 50 -9.23 1.40 1.14
CA VAL A 50 -9.46 0.38 2.19
C VAL A 50 -10.94 0.15 2.41
N ILE A 51 -11.39 -1.12 2.30
CA ILE A 51 -12.74 -1.56 2.65
C ILE A 51 -12.69 -2.17 4.04
N VAL A 52 -13.63 -1.77 4.91
CA VAL A 52 -13.70 -2.23 6.30
C VAL A 52 -15.10 -2.75 6.61
N CYS A 53 -15.17 -3.90 7.25
CA CYS A 53 -16.41 -4.42 7.82
C CYS A 53 -16.60 -3.88 9.25
N GLY A 54 -17.60 -3.02 9.46
CA GLY A 54 -17.94 -2.48 10.77
C GLY A 54 -18.42 -3.55 11.78
N GLU A 55 -18.90 -4.70 11.30
CA GLU A 55 -19.40 -5.80 12.15
C GLU A 55 -18.27 -6.64 12.76
N CYS A 56 -17.22 -6.94 12.00
CA CYS A 56 -16.16 -7.86 12.44
C CYS A 56 -14.74 -7.30 12.43
N GLY A 57 -14.54 -6.06 11.95
CA GLY A 57 -13.24 -5.42 11.91
C GLY A 57 -12.32 -5.88 10.77
N TYR A 58 -12.75 -6.80 9.91
CA TYR A 58 -11.99 -7.18 8.73
C TYR A 58 -11.79 -5.97 7.82
N ALA A 59 -10.54 -5.70 7.46
CA ALA A 59 -10.16 -4.58 6.62
C ALA A 59 -9.12 -5.02 5.58
N ALA A 60 -9.27 -4.58 4.34
CA ALA A 60 -8.29 -4.88 3.29
C ALA A 60 -8.32 -3.80 2.20
N LEU A 61 -7.22 -3.70 1.43
CA LEU A 61 -7.24 -2.92 0.19
C LEU A 61 -8.32 -3.47 -0.75
N SER A 62 -9.00 -2.60 -1.48
CA SER A 62 -10.12 -2.95 -2.35
C SER A 62 -9.79 -4.10 -3.32
N LYS A 63 -8.59 -4.10 -3.90
CA LYS A 63 -8.10 -5.17 -4.79
C LYS A 63 -7.91 -6.54 -4.11
N ASN A 64 -7.77 -6.57 -2.79
CA ASN A 64 -7.51 -7.78 -2.00
C ASN A 64 -8.71 -8.21 -1.14
N PHE A 65 -9.79 -7.42 -1.10
CA PHE A 65 -10.88 -7.58 -0.14
C PHE A 65 -11.53 -8.98 -0.14
N GLY A 66 -11.68 -9.61 -1.30
CA GLY A 66 -12.25 -10.97 -1.42
C GLY A 66 -11.23 -12.11 -1.45
N LYS A 67 -9.93 -11.82 -1.39
CA LYS A 67 -8.86 -12.79 -1.60
C LYS A 67 -8.42 -13.43 -0.28
N LEU A 68 -9.28 -14.28 0.32
CA LEU A 68 -8.98 -15.00 1.55
C LEU A 68 -9.13 -16.51 1.34
N THR A 69 -8.20 -17.27 1.92
CA THR A 69 -8.34 -18.72 2.09
C THR A 69 -9.22 -19.05 3.30
N LYS A 70 -9.69 -20.31 3.41
CA LYS A 70 -10.42 -20.77 4.60
C LYS A 70 -9.61 -20.57 5.89
N TRP A 71 -8.32 -20.84 5.82
CA TRP A 71 -7.39 -20.69 6.95
C TRP A 71 -7.19 -19.23 7.37
N ASP A 72 -7.20 -18.30 6.40
CA ASP A 72 -7.15 -16.86 6.68
C ASP A 72 -8.42 -16.42 7.41
N ILE A 73 -9.60 -16.87 6.95
CA ILE A 73 -10.87 -16.54 7.58
C ILE A 73 -10.91 -17.03 9.04
N GLU A 74 -10.47 -18.26 9.32
CA GLU A 74 -10.38 -18.79 10.68
C GLU A 74 -9.44 -17.95 11.56
N SER A 75 -8.25 -17.67 11.07
CA SER A 75 -7.27 -16.83 11.78
C SER A 75 -7.79 -15.41 12.06
N LEU A 76 -8.51 -14.81 11.10
CA LEU A 76 -9.10 -13.48 11.26
C LEU A 76 -10.29 -13.46 12.22
N LYS A 77 -11.10 -14.53 12.27
CA LYS A 77 -12.14 -14.67 13.29
C LYS A 77 -11.54 -14.69 14.70
N GLU A 78 -10.47 -15.44 14.89
CA GLU A 78 -9.80 -15.57 16.19
C GLU A 78 -9.06 -14.27 16.58
N LYS A 79 -8.23 -13.72 15.70
CA LYS A 79 -7.29 -12.63 16.03
C LYS A 79 -7.90 -11.23 15.92
N VAL A 80 -8.89 -11.05 15.04
CA VAL A 80 -9.49 -9.74 14.75
C VAL A 80 -10.94 -9.68 15.24
N GLN A 81 -11.81 -10.55 14.76
CA GLN A 81 -13.24 -10.46 15.04
C GLN A 81 -13.56 -10.57 16.55
N GLN A 82 -12.92 -11.47 17.29
CA GLN A 82 -13.17 -11.63 18.73
C GLN A 82 -12.81 -10.41 19.57
N LYS A 83 -11.90 -9.56 19.05
CA LYS A 83 -11.44 -8.33 19.73
C LYS A 83 -12.16 -7.08 19.21
N TRP A 84 -12.96 -7.23 18.18
CA TRP A 84 -13.60 -6.11 17.52
C TRP A 84 -14.87 -5.68 18.24
N VAL A 85 -14.97 -4.37 18.44
CA VAL A 85 -16.23 -3.76 18.89
C VAL A 85 -16.89 -3.13 17.66
N LYS A 86 -18.11 -3.59 17.35
CA LYS A 86 -18.92 -3.10 16.25
C LYS A 86 -18.94 -1.57 16.23
N ARG A 87 -18.69 -0.98 15.06
CA ARG A 87 -18.73 0.46 14.89
C ARG A 87 -19.10 0.84 13.45
N GLU A 88 -19.59 2.04 13.32
CA GLU A 88 -19.84 2.67 12.03
C GLU A 88 -18.54 3.10 11.38
N ILE A 89 -18.42 2.86 10.05
CA ILE A 89 -17.24 3.25 9.28
C ILE A 89 -17.62 4.49 8.46
N PRO A 90 -16.83 5.59 8.53
CA PRO A 90 -17.14 6.82 7.82
C PRO A 90 -17.28 6.59 6.32
N PHE A 91 -18.36 7.12 5.73
CA PHE A 91 -18.58 7.11 4.30
C PHE A 91 -17.71 8.18 3.60
N GLU A 92 -17.78 9.42 4.10
CA GLU A 92 -16.82 10.47 3.73
C GLU A 92 -15.61 10.38 4.65
N ARG A 93 -14.41 10.47 4.10
CA ARG A 93 -13.19 10.17 4.85
C ARG A 93 -12.23 11.33 4.83
N THR A 94 -11.76 11.69 6.02
CA THR A 94 -10.59 12.53 6.23
C THR A 94 -9.30 11.74 6.07
N VAL A 95 -8.16 12.42 6.05
CA VAL A 95 -6.83 11.76 6.05
C VAL A 95 -6.65 10.91 7.31
N ASP A 96 -7.10 11.39 8.48
CA ASP A 96 -7.00 10.68 9.77
C ASP A 96 -7.87 9.41 9.79
N ASP A 97 -9.09 9.49 9.22
CA ASP A 97 -9.92 8.30 9.02
C ASP A 97 -9.17 7.27 8.16
N ALA A 98 -8.63 7.70 7.03
CA ALA A 98 -7.88 6.82 6.13
C ALA A 98 -6.68 6.17 6.84
N ILE A 99 -5.87 6.94 7.60
CA ILE A 99 -4.75 6.40 8.39
C ILE A 99 -5.24 5.30 9.33
N THR A 100 -6.34 5.55 10.03
CA THR A 100 -6.95 4.57 10.95
C THR A 100 -7.38 3.30 10.20
N LEU A 101 -8.04 3.44 9.06
CA LEU A 101 -8.53 2.32 8.26
C LEU A 101 -7.37 1.51 7.64
N TYR A 102 -6.29 2.18 7.19
CA TYR A 102 -5.09 1.49 6.71
C TYR A 102 -4.36 0.73 7.83
N LYS A 103 -4.33 1.25 9.06
CA LYS A 103 -3.81 0.51 10.22
C LYS A 103 -4.63 -0.73 10.53
N LEU A 104 -5.96 -0.66 10.38
CA LEU A 104 -6.81 -1.86 10.47
C LEU A 104 -6.50 -2.86 9.35
N ALA A 105 -6.29 -2.40 8.11
CA ALA A 105 -5.88 -3.27 7.02
C ALA A 105 -4.50 -3.91 7.28
N LEU A 106 -3.57 -3.19 7.89
CA LEU A 106 -2.27 -3.72 8.32
C LEU A 106 -2.42 -4.82 9.37
N ILE A 107 -3.25 -4.60 10.40
CA ILE A 107 -3.57 -5.61 11.42
C ILE A 107 -4.18 -6.86 10.76
N THR A 108 -5.13 -6.67 9.84
CA THR A 108 -5.74 -7.78 9.09
C THR A 108 -4.69 -8.54 8.26
N ALA A 109 -3.86 -7.84 7.47
CA ALA A 109 -2.87 -8.46 6.60
C ALA A 109 -1.84 -9.29 7.40
N THR A 110 -1.42 -8.79 8.57
CA THR A 110 -0.47 -9.48 9.47
C THR A 110 -1.13 -10.57 10.33
N SER A 111 -2.46 -10.62 10.39
CA SER A 111 -3.22 -11.64 11.12
C SER A 111 -3.61 -12.85 10.25
N LYS A 112 -3.39 -12.83 8.95
CA LYS A 112 -3.62 -13.96 8.04
C LYS A 112 -2.77 -15.17 8.43
N ARG A 113 -3.19 -16.36 8.03
CA ARG A 113 -2.43 -17.61 8.25
C ARG A 113 -1.10 -17.57 7.47
N LYS A 114 -1.16 -17.14 6.21
CA LYS A 114 0.02 -16.87 5.38
C LYS A 114 0.09 -15.37 5.12
N ILE A 115 1.09 -14.73 5.71
CA ILE A 115 1.33 -13.29 5.54
C ILE A 115 1.99 -13.07 4.18
N ASN A 116 1.38 -12.21 3.35
CA ASN A 116 2.00 -11.71 2.13
C ASN A 116 2.77 -10.41 2.47
N LYS A 117 4.09 -10.49 2.54
CA LYS A 117 4.95 -9.35 2.92
C LYS A 117 4.88 -8.21 1.91
N TYR A 118 4.67 -8.48 0.62
CA TYR A 118 4.48 -7.42 -0.38
C TYR A 118 3.18 -6.64 -0.16
N GLU A 119 2.10 -7.33 0.26
CA GLU A 119 0.85 -6.66 0.67
C GLU A 119 1.09 -5.76 1.88
N VAL A 120 1.78 -6.28 2.90
CA VAL A 120 2.14 -5.52 4.13
C VAL A 120 2.98 -4.30 3.79
N ALA A 121 4.04 -4.45 2.99
CA ALA A 121 4.89 -3.35 2.56
C ALA A 121 4.11 -2.27 1.78
N GLY A 122 3.22 -2.70 0.87
CA GLY A 122 2.36 -1.78 0.13
C GLY A 122 1.36 -1.01 1.00
N ILE A 123 0.87 -1.60 2.08
CA ILE A 123 0.02 -0.91 3.07
C ILE A 123 0.86 0.10 3.87
N LEU A 124 2.03 -0.28 4.36
CA LEU A 124 2.95 0.60 5.08
C LEU A 124 3.35 1.82 4.25
N LEU A 125 3.67 1.62 2.96
CA LEU A 125 3.97 2.70 2.03
C LEU A 125 2.79 3.67 1.88
N ARG A 126 1.56 3.18 1.76
CA ARG A 126 0.37 4.04 1.68
C ARG A 126 0.10 4.81 2.96
N ILE A 127 0.39 4.22 4.13
CA ILE A 127 0.32 4.93 5.41
C ILE A 127 1.35 6.06 5.43
N SER A 128 2.57 5.87 4.92
CA SER A 128 3.56 6.96 4.84
C SER A 128 3.08 8.11 3.94
N TRP A 129 2.42 7.80 2.81
CA TRP A 129 1.82 8.82 1.94
C TRP A 129 0.71 9.61 2.64
N LEU A 130 -0.13 8.94 3.45
CA LEU A 130 -1.17 9.61 4.23
C LEU A 130 -0.57 10.53 5.29
N TYR A 131 0.51 10.12 5.96
CA TYR A 131 1.23 11.00 6.90
C TYR A 131 1.91 12.18 6.17
N ARG A 132 2.37 12.01 4.93
CA ARG A 132 2.82 13.13 4.09
C ARG A 132 1.67 14.11 3.83
N LEU A 133 0.49 13.64 3.52
CA LEU A 133 -0.70 14.48 3.31
C LEU A 133 -1.12 15.22 4.58
N SER A 134 -0.97 14.62 5.76
CA SER A 134 -1.22 15.26 7.06
C SER A 134 -0.05 16.12 7.55
N GLN A 135 1.05 16.21 6.79
CA GLN A 135 2.28 16.95 7.11
C GLN A 135 3.04 16.46 8.36
N ASP A 136 2.79 15.24 8.81
CA ASP A 136 3.51 14.57 9.91
C ASP A 136 4.76 13.88 9.35
N LYS A 137 5.85 14.64 9.21
CA LYS A 137 7.11 14.17 8.63
C LYS A 137 7.80 13.07 9.45
N GLU A 138 7.62 13.09 10.77
CA GLU A 138 8.23 12.09 11.65
C GLU A 138 7.60 10.72 11.39
N LYS A 139 6.27 10.64 11.40
CA LYS A 139 5.55 9.41 11.10
C LYS A 139 5.67 9.00 9.64
N GLU A 140 5.72 9.95 8.70
CA GLU A 140 6.02 9.61 7.30
C GLU A 140 7.33 8.84 7.21
N LEU A 141 8.42 9.35 7.81
CA LEU A 141 9.72 8.71 7.79
C LEU A 141 9.71 7.35 8.52
N GLU A 142 9.02 7.24 9.65
CA GLU A 142 8.85 5.97 10.38
C GLU A 142 8.25 4.90 9.47
N PHE A 143 7.12 5.21 8.81
CA PHE A 143 6.43 4.26 7.95
C PHE A 143 7.16 3.99 6.63
N GLN A 144 7.96 4.93 6.11
CA GLN A 144 8.88 4.69 4.99
C GLN A 144 9.95 3.66 5.36
N LYS A 145 10.55 3.77 6.54
CA LYS A 145 11.54 2.77 7.04
C LYS A 145 10.92 1.39 7.21
N LEU A 146 9.72 1.30 7.78
CA LEU A 146 9.01 0.03 7.93
C LEU A 146 8.66 -0.58 6.56
N ALA A 147 8.20 0.23 5.60
CA ALA A 147 7.92 -0.24 4.24
C ALA A 147 9.19 -0.75 3.55
N LEU A 148 10.30 0.02 3.63
CA LEU A 148 11.60 -0.36 3.08
C LEU A 148 12.07 -1.71 3.60
N GLN A 149 12.09 -1.87 4.94
CA GLN A 149 12.54 -3.12 5.56
C GLN A 149 11.65 -4.30 5.15
N THR A 150 10.33 -4.09 5.10
CA THR A 150 9.38 -5.14 4.71
C THR A 150 9.52 -5.51 3.23
N TYR A 151 9.76 -4.55 2.32
CA TYR A 151 10.04 -4.83 0.91
C TYR A 151 11.36 -5.59 0.73
N LYS A 152 12.43 -5.20 1.44
CA LYS A 152 13.71 -5.92 1.40
C LYS A 152 13.53 -7.37 1.86
N ASP A 153 12.87 -7.59 2.99
CA ASP A 153 12.61 -8.91 3.54
C ASP A 153 11.71 -9.78 2.62
N ALA A 154 10.68 -9.17 2.01
CA ALA A 154 9.85 -9.85 1.02
C ALA A 154 10.68 -10.28 -0.21
N PHE A 155 11.51 -9.39 -0.72
CA PHE A 155 12.33 -9.64 -1.91
C PHE A 155 13.37 -10.75 -1.69
N GLU A 156 13.90 -10.89 -0.48
CA GLU A 156 14.91 -11.90 -0.14
C GLU A 156 14.33 -13.27 0.19
N HIS A 157 13.12 -13.33 0.76
CA HIS A 157 12.59 -14.55 1.35
C HIS A 157 11.28 -15.06 0.73
N GLU A 158 10.54 -14.26 0.00
CA GLU A 158 9.35 -14.75 -0.70
C GLU A 158 9.76 -15.33 -2.05
N GLU A 159 9.73 -16.67 -2.17
CA GLU A 159 9.95 -17.37 -3.43
C GLU A 159 8.83 -17.04 -4.42
N GLY A 160 9.26 -16.53 -5.56
CA GLY A 160 8.46 -16.44 -6.77
C GLY A 160 7.61 -15.19 -6.87
N SER A 161 7.79 -14.51 -8.00
CA SER A 161 6.76 -13.61 -8.49
C SER A 161 5.46 -14.41 -8.63
N THR A 162 4.48 -14.13 -7.79
CA THR A 162 3.12 -14.34 -8.26
C THR A 162 2.95 -13.40 -9.46
N ASP A 163 2.24 -13.80 -10.50
CA ASP A 163 1.95 -12.96 -11.69
C ASP A 163 1.36 -11.58 -11.32
N GLU A 164 1.02 -11.38 -10.04
CA GLU A 164 0.47 -10.15 -9.48
C GLU A 164 1.53 -9.14 -8.97
N ILE A 165 2.81 -9.53 -8.82
CA ILE A 165 3.85 -8.66 -8.25
C ILE A 165 4.84 -8.24 -9.34
N ASP A 166 4.83 -6.96 -9.66
CA ASP A 166 5.84 -6.36 -10.52
C ASP A 166 7.14 -6.16 -9.74
N LEU A 167 8.07 -7.11 -9.88
CA LEU A 167 9.37 -7.06 -9.22
C LEU A 167 10.21 -5.85 -9.63
N ALA A 168 10.04 -5.32 -10.85
CA ALA A 168 10.71 -4.09 -11.26
C ALA A 168 10.25 -2.91 -10.38
N THR A 169 8.94 -2.79 -10.16
CA THR A 169 8.39 -1.78 -9.24
C THR A 169 8.87 -1.99 -7.80
N VAL A 170 8.96 -3.23 -7.33
CA VAL A 170 9.48 -3.51 -5.98
C VAL A 170 10.94 -3.07 -5.84
N MET A 171 11.82 -3.45 -6.79
CA MET A 171 13.23 -3.04 -6.77
C MET A 171 13.38 -1.52 -6.82
N TYR A 172 12.58 -0.85 -7.64
CA TYR A 172 12.53 0.61 -7.71
C TYR A 172 12.13 1.23 -6.36
N LEU A 173 11.05 0.75 -5.74
CA LEU A 173 10.58 1.25 -4.45
C LEU A 173 11.60 1.03 -3.34
N ILE A 174 12.32 -0.10 -3.33
CA ILE A 174 13.42 -0.30 -2.37
C ILE A 174 14.50 0.76 -2.58
N GLY A 175 14.91 1.03 -3.82
CA GLY A 175 15.89 2.08 -4.14
C GLY A 175 15.41 3.46 -3.72
N GLU A 176 14.18 3.82 -4.08
CA GLU A 176 13.62 5.15 -3.78
C GLU A 176 13.39 5.36 -2.27
N LEU A 177 12.88 4.35 -1.57
CA LEU A 177 12.73 4.43 -0.12
C LEU A 177 14.09 4.50 0.59
N SER A 178 15.11 3.75 0.12
CA SER A 178 16.48 3.87 0.64
C SER A 178 17.01 5.30 0.49
N ARG A 179 16.79 5.93 -0.66
CA ARG A 179 17.16 7.33 -0.90
C ARG A 179 16.45 8.28 0.08
N ARG A 180 15.14 8.10 0.28
CA ARG A 180 14.33 8.97 1.17
C ARG A 180 14.69 8.84 2.64
N VAL A 181 15.14 7.67 3.08
CA VAL A 181 15.59 7.47 4.46
C VAL A 181 17.07 7.80 4.67
N GLY A 182 17.78 8.26 3.61
CA GLY A 182 19.18 8.68 3.67
C GLY A 182 20.20 7.57 3.41
N GLU A 183 19.78 6.35 3.02
CA GLU A 183 20.66 5.23 2.65
C GLU A 183 21.09 5.34 1.18
N ILE A 184 21.86 6.38 0.83
CA ILE A 184 22.17 6.75 -0.56
C ILE A 184 22.89 5.64 -1.32
N GLU A 185 23.89 4.99 -0.72
CA GLU A 185 24.65 3.91 -1.38
C GLU A 185 23.75 2.68 -1.64
N GLU A 186 22.84 2.37 -0.74
CA GLU A 186 21.86 1.31 -0.96
C GLU A 186 20.90 1.68 -2.10
N ALA A 187 20.44 2.92 -2.16
CA ALA A 187 19.61 3.39 -3.26
C ALA A 187 20.31 3.20 -4.62
N ARG A 188 21.59 3.57 -4.74
CA ARG A 188 22.41 3.38 -5.95
C ARG A 188 22.51 1.91 -6.35
N LYS A 189 22.76 1.03 -5.38
CA LYS A 189 22.83 -0.43 -5.63
C LYS A 189 21.52 -0.97 -6.19
N TRP A 190 20.39 -0.60 -5.58
CA TRP A 190 19.07 -1.08 -6.01
C TRP A 190 18.65 -0.56 -7.37
N PHE A 191 18.86 0.73 -7.67
CA PHE A 191 18.60 1.27 -9.01
C PHE A 191 19.52 0.63 -10.07
N SER A 192 20.81 0.43 -9.79
CA SER A 192 21.74 -0.23 -10.70
C SER A 192 21.35 -1.69 -10.94
N ARG A 193 20.96 -2.41 -9.88
CA ARG A 193 20.46 -3.78 -9.96
C ARG A 193 19.21 -3.87 -10.83
N LEU A 194 18.25 -2.96 -10.64
CA LEU A 194 17.04 -2.88 -11.46
C LEU A 194 17.40 -2.66 -12.94
N ILE A 195 18.21 -1.65 -13.25
CA ILE A 195 18.58 -1.31 -14.64
C ILE A 195 19.22 -2.50 -15.36
N SER A 196 20.00 -3.33 -14.66
CA SER A 196 20.68 -4.51 -15.20
C SER A 196 19.81 -5.76 -15.20
N SER A 197 18.63 -5.73 -14.61
CA SER A 197 17.77 -6.90 -14.45
C SER A 197 16.94 -7.20 -15.70
N LYS A 198 16.46 -8.45 -15.79
CA LYS A 198 15.48 -8.83 -16.81
C LYS A 198 14.08 -8.25 -16.53
N GLU A 199 13.76 -8.01 -15.27
CA GLU A 199 12.50 -7.45 -14.80
C GLU A 199 12.28 -6.04 -15.34
N ALA A 200 13.35 -5.26 -15.50
CA ALA A 200 13.30 -3.92 -16.08
C ALA A 200 12.68 -3.88 -17.50
N ARG A 201 12.86 -4.95 -18.27
CA ARG A 201 12.32 -5.05 -19.65
C ARG A 201 10.79 -5.12 -19.67
N ASN A 202 10.20 -5.62 -18.59
CA ASN A 202 8.74 -5.78 -18.46
C ASN A 202 8.04 -4.48 -18.05
N ASN A 203 8.80 -3.50 -17.53
CA ASN A 203 8.26 -2.21 -17.10
C ASN A 203 9.19 -1.04 -17.51
N PRO A 204 9.13 -0.61 -18.80
CA PRO A 204 10.00 0.47 -19.32
C PRO A 204 9.85 1.78 -18.56
N HIS A 205 8.67 2.10 -18.04
CA HIS A 205 8.44 3.31 -17.26
C HIS A 205 9.21 3.30 -15.93
N ILE A 206 9.18 2.20 -15.21
CA ILE A 206 9.95 2.05 -13.97
C ILE A 206 11.47 2.07 -14.24
N LEU A 207 11.90 1.49 -15.37
CA LEU A 207 13.29 1.57 -15.79
C LEU A 207 13.75 3.01 -16.04
N GLU A 208 12.92 3.83 -16.68
CA GLU A 208 13.21 5.25 -16.90
C GLU A 208 13.31 6.01 -15.58
N LEU A 209 12.35 5.84 -14.69
CA LEU A 209 12.39 6.44 -13.35
C LEU A 209 13.68 6.06 -12.58
N ALA A 210 14.14 4.82 -12.69
CA ALA A 210 15.38 4.40 -12.01
C ALA A 210 16.62 5.08 -12.60
N ARG A 211 16.67 5.29 -13.92
CA ARG A 211 17.76 6.04 -14.58
C ARG A 211 17.77 7.49 -14.15
N ASP A 212 16.61 8.13 -14.07
CA ASP A 212 16.47 9.51 -13.61
C ASP A 212 16.97 9.67 -12.17
N GLN A 213 16.63 8.70 -11.27
CA GLN A 213 17.11 8.73 -9.91
C GLN A 213 18.63 8.54 -9.79
N ILE A 214 19.24 7.68 -10.60
CA ILE A 214 20.72 7.56 -10.64
C ILE A 214 21.37 8.85 -11.12
N GLN A 215 20.80 9.50 -12.14
CA GLN A 215 21.35 10.77 -12.61
C GLN A 215 21.23 11.85 -11.53
N ALA A 216 20.06 11.97 -10.88
CA ALA A 216 19.86 12.91 -9.78
C ALA A 216 20.84 12.70 -8.62
N LEU A 217 21.16 11.43 -8.28
CA LEU A 217 22.14 11.13 -7.24
C LEU A 217 23.59 11.49 -7.62
N LYS A 218 23.94 11.46 -8.91
CA LYS A 218 25.26 11.92 -9.38
C LYS A 218 25.39 13.42 -9.35
N ASP A 219 24.29 14.12 -9.66
CA ASP A 219 24.28 15.59 -9.70
C ASP A 219 24.35 16.23 -8.29
N MET A 220 24.20 15.41 -7.23
CA MET A 220 24.33 15.83 -5.83
C MET A 220 25.76 15.68 -5.25
N GLU A 221 26.70 15.08 -5.99
CA GLU A 221 28.13 14.95 -5.65
C GLU A 221 28.92 16.15 -6.12
#